data_abdb83f5cbb2a56f681eae3659a18aaf
#
_entry.id   abdb83f5cbb2a56f681eae3659a18aaf
#
_cell.length_a   1.000
_cell.length_b   1.000
_cell.length_c   1.000
_cell.angle_alpha   90.00
_cell.angle_beta   90.00
_cell.angle_gamma   90.00
#
_symmetry.space_group_name_H-M   'P 1'
#
loop_
_entity.id
_entity.type
_entity.pdbx_description
1 polymer ?
#
loop_
_entity_poly.entity_id
_entity_poly.type
_entity_poly.pdbx_seq_one_letter_code
_entity_poly.pdbx_strand_id
1 'polypeptide(L)'
;MNIKFFKIIKFFFGITILLIYSCQNNNYNTIINLPDGFVSTVYVDSIAESVRHMAVKKNGDLYVKFRRQSDDGILAAVRDNNHDGYADSIVKFGQYHNPQRGSYSTGSRIHKGYLYFSSQLTVYRVKLDDKNLVPSSKPEIVVIDDHEHGSHEHIAKPIAFDDEGFIYVPFGSPNNACQDPKRTPLIPGKDPCPDLLRHGGIWKFKADKLNQTQKDGQLFATGLRSIVAMDWSKSNKKLYAVVHGRDDLARLWPNHFSKWESALLPSEEFVEIEMGDDFGWPYCYYDQMQNKKVLEPEYGGDGKIIGRCDQFKDPIIGFPGHWAPNDLVFYDGDGFPERYRNGAFVAFHGSTNRAPYPQSGYFVGFVPFKNGKPRGDYEIFADGFAQVDPIVNVRNAKYRPMGIAFSDDGSMYIADSRKGKIWRIQFKGKRENFGKKQLKKMEERKLLSHFATPHIENDIIEMDEKKIEVKKYFNPLFIQVNNFSLFNTFYKKYKSSTDE
;
A
#
# COMPACT_ATOMS: atom_id res chain seq x y z
N MET A 1 71.83 -25.58 -16.85
CA MET A 1 70.77 -26.00 -15.95
C MET A 1 70.18 -24.74 -15.25
N ASN A 2 69.36 -23.90 -15.88
CA ASN A 2 68.76 -22.74 -15.18
C ASN A 2 67.82 -21.87 -16.06
N ILE A 3 67.13 -22.46 -17.03
CA ILE A 3 66.12 -21.68 -17.83
C ILE A 3 64.74 -22.28 -17.74
N LYS A 4 64.54 -23.50 -17.25
CA LYS A 4 63.22 -24.12 -17.14
C LYS A 4 62.42 -23.80 -15.82
N PHE A 5 63.14 -23.35 -14.79
CA PHE A 5 62.47 -23.06 -13.48
C PHE A 5 61.75 -21.73 -13.45
N PHE A 6 62.16 -20.73 -14.24
CA PHE A 6 61.55 -19.42 -14.26
C PHE A 6 60.19 -19.34 -15.05
N LYS A 7 59.94 -20.28 -15.97
CA LYS A 7 58.70 -20.34 -16.72
C LYS A 7 57.55 -20.97 -15.94
N ILE A 8 57.85 -21.87 -15.01
CA ILE A 8 56.82 -22.54 -14.18
C ILE A 8 56.30 -21.60 -13.09
N ILE A 9 57.15 -20.75 -12.51
CA ILE A 9 56.72 -19.79 -11.47
C ILE A 9 55.83 -18.68 -12.05
N LYS A 10 56.05 -18.22 -13.28
CA LYS A 10 55.17 -17.25 -13.93
C LYS A 10 53.78 -17.82 -14.30
N PHE A 11 53.71 -19.13 -14.56
CA PHE A 11 52.42 -19.78 -14.88
C PHE A 11 51.57 -20.01 -13.64
N PHE A 12 52.18 -20.33 -12.49
CA PHE A 12 51.46 -20.47 -11.23
C PHE A 12 51.01 -19.12 -10.65
N PHE A 13 51.75 -18.03 -10.84
CA PHE A 13 51.34 -16.69 -10.39
C PHE A 13 50.20 -16.12 -11.25
N GLY A 14 50.13 -16.47 -12.53
CA GLY A 14 49.01 -16.08 -13.42
C GLY A 14 47.71 -16.80 -13.10
N ILE A 15 47.76 -18.04 -12.65
CA ILE A 15 46.58 -18.84 -12.29
C ILE A 15 46.03 -18.42 -10.92
N THR A 16 46.88 -18.01 -9.98
CA THR A 16 46.47 -17.57 -8.64
C THR A 16 45.78 -16.19 -8.70
N ILE A 17 46.17 -15.33 -9.64
CA ILE A 17 45.49 -14.02 -9.84
C ILE A 17 44.16 -14.18 -10.57
N LEU A 18 43.98 -15.18 -11.41
CA LEU A 18 42.72 -15.49 -12.08
C LEU A 18 41.66 -16.14 -11.16
N LEU A 19 42.07 -16.73 -10.04
CA LEU A 19 41.19 -17.36 -9.06
C LEU A 19 40.65 -16.37 -7.99
N ILE A 20 41.19 -15.16 -7.90
CA ILE A 20 40.76 -14.14 -6.95
C ILE A 20 39.62 -13.24 -7.55
N TYR A 21 39.39 -13.32 -8.87
CA TYR A 21 38.34 -12.55 -9.55
C TYR A 21 37.00 -13.28 -9.69
N SER A 22 36.82 -14.43 -9.06
CA SER A 22 35.57 -15.19 -9.17
C SER A 22 35.03 -15.56 -7.80
N CYS A 23 34.43 -14.61 -7.10
CA CYS A 23 33.34 -14.82 -6.17
C CYS A 23 32.86 -13.48 -5.57
N GLN A 24 32.39 -12.56 -6.40
CA GLN A 24 31.27 -11.75 -5.94
C GLN A 24 30.06 -12.64 -6.06
N ASN A 25 29.77 -13.44 -5.05
CA ASN A 25 28.47 -14.01 -4.85
C ASN A 25 27.51 -12.84 -4.61
N ASN A 26 26.94 -12.33 -5.68
CA ASN A 26 25.79 -11.46 -5.59
C ASN A 26 24.64 -12.28 -4.98
N ASN A 27 24.51 -12.26 -3.66
CA ASN A 27 23.41 -12.87 -2.92
C ASN A 27 22.09 -12.11 -3.20
N TYR A 28 21.67 -12.12 -4.47
CA TYR A 28 20.35 -11.59 -4.83
C TYR A 28 19.28 -12.46 -4.19
N ASN A 29 18.36 -11.82 -3.49
CA ASN A 29 17.22 -12.52 -2.90
C ASN A 29 16.24 -12.92 -4.02
N THR A 30 16.05 -14.22 -4.22
CA THR A 30 15.13 -14.76 -5.23
C THR A 30 13.70 -14.92 -4.74
N ILE A 31 13.40 -14.54 -3.48
CA ILE A 31 12.06 -14.69 -2.88
C ILE A 31 11.04 -13.74 -3.54
N ILE A 32 11.50 -12.54 -3.91
CA ILE A 32 10.64 -11.52 -4.54
C ILE A 32 10.80 -11.62 -6.05
N ASN A 33 9.67 -11.73 -6.75
CA ASN A 33 9.63 -11.64 -8.19
C ASN A 33 9.60 -10.17 -8.60
N LEU A 34 10.44 -9.79 -9.55
CA LEU A 34 10.62 -8.42 -10.05
C LEU A 34 10.64 -8.41 -11.58
N PRO A 35 10.38 -7.27 -12.23
CA PRO A 35 10.59 -7.12 -13.67
C PRO A 35 12.05 -7.32 -14.06
N ASP A 36 12.29 -7.70 -15.31
CA ASP A 36 13.63 -7.91 -15.87
C ASP A 36 14.53 -6.68 -15.62
N GLY A 37 15.75 -6.93 -15.14
CA GLY A 37 16.74 -5.89 -14.85
C GLY A 37 16.67 -5.34 -13.44
N PHE A 38 15.63 -5.64 -12.68
CA PHE A 38 15.59 -5.33 -11.25
C PHE A 38 16.16 -6.48 -10.43
N VAL A 39 16.80 -6.13 -9.33
CA VAL A 39 17.36 -7.07 -8.35
C VAL A 39 16.92 -6.68 -6.95
N SER A 40 16.75 -7.67 -6.08
CA SER A 40 16.47 -7.45 -4.66
C SER A 40 17.59 -8.02 -3.80
N THR A 41 17.95 -7.28 -2.76
CA THR A 41 18.79 -7.74 -1.65
C THR A 41 18.03 -7.62 -0.35
N VAL A 42 18.33 -8.45 0.64
CA VAL A 42 17.80 -8.30 1.99
C VAL A 42 18.61 -7.22 2.69
N TYR A 43 18.08 -6.02 2.80
CA TYR A 43 18.73 -4.89 3.47
C TYR A 43 18.73 -5.05 4.99
N VAL A 44 17.58 -5.48 5.55
CA VAL A 44 17.43 -5.88 6.95
C VAL A 44 16.71 -7.21 7.00
N ASP A 45 17.27 -8.21 7.66
CA ASP A 45 16.64 -9.53 7.74
C ASP A 45 15.44 -9.56 8.68
N SER A 46 15.56 -8.92 9.85
CA SER A 46 14.45 -8.74 10.79
C SER A 46 14.73 -7.57 11.74
N ILE A 47 13.79 -6.63 11.83
CA ILE A 47 13.92 -5.48 12.74
C ILE A 47 12.89 -5.53 13.87
N ALA A 48 11.65 -5.81 13.54
CA ALA A 48 10.53 -6.01 14.44
C ALA A 48 9.30 -6.42 13.64
N GLU A 49 8.34 -7.04 14.29
CA GLU A 49 6.99 -7.16 13.75
C GLU A 49 6.29 -5.80 13.72
N SER A 50 5.29 -5.67 12.86
CA SER A 50 4.45 -4.47 12.78
C SER A 50 5.12 -3.22 12.22
N VAL A 51 6.10 -3.36 11.34
CA VAL A 51 6.63 -2.25 10.53
C VAL A 51 5.49 -1.54 9.77
N ARG A 52 5.61 -0.22 9.65
CA ARG A 52 4.71 0.65 8.89
C ARG A 52 5.49 1.43 7.84
N HIS A 53 5.18 2.71 7.65
CA HIS A 53 5.86 3.54 6.67
C HIS A 53 7.33 3.76 7.01
N MET A 54 8.09 4.08 6.00
CA MET A 54 9.51 4.37 6.09
C MET A 54 9.82 5.71 5.43
N ALA A 55 10.96 6.29 5.80
CA ALA A 55 11.50 7.47 5.15
C ALA A 55 13.02 7.35 5.04
N VAL A 56 13.58 7.75 3.90
CA VAL A 56 15.03 7.72 3.66
C VAL A 56 15.56 9.14 3.62
N LYS A 57 16.64 9.38 4.35
CA LYS A 57 17.41 10.62 4.31
C LYS A 57 18.35 10.61 3.10
N LYS A 58 18.74 11.78 2.61
CA LYS A 58 19.65 11.92 1.44
C LYS A 58 20.97 11.16 1.56
N ASN A 59 21.48 10.98 2.78
CA ASN A 59 22.70 10.18 3.03
C ASN A 59 22.48 8.67 3.06
N GLY A 60 21.25 8.18 2.82
CA GLY A 60 20.90 6.77 2.81
C GLY A 60 20.37 6.23 4.15
N ASP A 61 20.38 7.02 5.25
CA ASP A 61 19.80 6.60 6.51
C ASP A 61 18.30 6.33 6.34
N LEU A 62 17.87 5.14 6.74
CA LEU A 62 16.48 4.71 6.66
C LEU A 62 15.82 4.80 8.05
N TYR A 63 14.71 5.50 8.13
CA TYR A 63 13.87 5.58 9.33
C TYR A 63 12.62 4.73 9.16
N VAL A 64 12.44 3.79 10.08
CA VAL A 64 11.37 2.78 10.04
C VAL A 64 10.40 3.05 11.17
N LYS A 65 9.12 3.17 10.85
CA LYS A 65 8.05 3.37 11.83
C LYS A 65 7.44 2.03 12.22
N PHE A 66 7.24 1.82 13.53
CA PHE A 66 6.51 0.65 14.04
C PHE A 66 5.05 0.99 14.35
N ARG A 67 4.18 0.00 14.20
CA ARG A 67 2.76 0.15 14.55
C ARG A 67 2.55 0.38 16.04
N ARG A 68 3.36 -0.27 16.89
CA ARG A 68 3.29 -0.19 18.33
C ARG A 68 4.63 0.27 18.89
N GLN A 69 4.58 1.02 19.97
CA GLN A 69 5.77 1.35 20.74
C GLN A 69 6.18 0.12 21.55
N SER A 70 7.47 -0.21 21.52
CA SER A 70 8.13 -1.14 22.42
C SER A 70 8.90 -0.36 23.49
N ASP A 71 9.49 -1.08 24.43
CA ASP A 71 10.37 -0.48 25.45
C ASP A 71 11.57 0.23 24.81
N ASP A 72 12.02 -0.24 23.64
CA ASP A 72 13.13 0.34 22.88
C ASP A 72 12.73 1.55 22.02
N GLY A 73 11.44 1.78 21.80
CA GLY A 73 10.95 2.90 20.99
C GLY A 73 9.89 2.54 19.94
N ILE A 74 9.50 3.55 19.20
CA ILE A 74 8.47 3.46 18.14
C ILE A 74 9.04 3.64 16.72
N LEU A 75 10.30 3.97 16.64
CA LEU A 75 11.07 4.16 15.41
C LEU A 75 12.34 3.34 15.45
N ALA A 76 12.89 3.02 14.30
CA ALA A 76 14.26 2.59 14.16
C ALA A 76 14.99 3.43 13.12
N ALA A 77 16.25 3.71 13.37
CA ALA A 77 17.19 4.28 12.42
C ALA A 77 18.16 3.20 11.95
N VAL A 78 18.33 3.09 10.64
CA VAL A 78 19.06 2.02 9.98
C VAL A 78 20.08 2.62 9.03
N ARG A 79 21.32 2.15 9.07
CA ARG A 79 22.42 2.61 8.22
C ARG A 79 23.26 1.45 7.69
N ASP A 80 23.63 1.54 6.44
CA ASP A 80 24.68 0.78 5.77
C ASP A 80 25.96 1.61 5.82
N ASN A 81 26.88 1.29 6.75
CA ASN A 81 28.09 2.08 6.98
C ASN A 81 29.19 1.83 5.96
N ASN A 82 29.21 0.64 5.38
CA ASN A 82 30.26 0.18 4.47
C ASN A 82 29.82 0.20 3.00
N HIS A 83 28.54 0.55 2.74
CA HIS A 83 27.93 0.65 1.42
C HIS A 83 27.90 -0.66 0.64
N ASP A 84 27.81 -1.79 1.34
CA ASP A 84 27.71 -3.13 0.71
C ASP A 84 26.27 -3.54 0.36
N GLY A 85 25.29 -2.75 0.77
CA GLY A 85 23.86 -2.97 0.50
C GLY A 85 23.13 -3.71 1.61
N TYR A 86 23.78 -3.91 2.75
CA TYR A 86 23.21 -4.49 3.97
C TYR A 86 23.29 -3.49 5.12
N ALA A 87 22.36 -3.55 6.03
CA ALA A 87 22.37 -2.66 7.20
C ALA A 87 23.36 -3.15 8.25
N ASP A 88 24.35 -2.31 8.60
CA ASP A 88 25.30 -2.57 9.68
C ASP A 88 24.81 -2.08 11.03
N SER A 89 24.04 -0.98 11.04
CA SER A 89 23.55 -0.33 12.25
C SER A 89 22.05 -0.27 12.26
N ILE A 90 21.43 -0.77 13.33
CA ILE A 90 20.00 -0.69 13.58
C ILE A 90 19.81 -0.22 15.02
N VAL A 91 19.28 0.99 15.20
CA VAL A 91 19.05 1.59 16.51
C VAL A 91 17.59 1.97 16.67
N LYS A 92 16.91 1.33 17.61
CA LYS A 92 15.54 1.70 17.97
C LYS A 92 15.56 2.95 18.86
N PHE A 93 14.55 3.81 18.70
CA PHE A 93 14.46 5.07 19.43
C PHE A 93 13.02 5.59 19.45
N GLY A 94 12.81 6.69 20.17
CA GLY A 94 11.54 7.41 20.15
C GLY A 94 10.51 6.81 21.12
N GLN A 95 10.75 6.96 22.41
CA GLN A 95 9.73 6.72 23.42
C GLN A 95 8.83 7.96 23.54
N TYR A 96 7.98 8.16 22.54
CA TYR A 96 7.06 9.30 22.48
C TYR A 96 5.69 8.82 22.94
N HIS A 97 5.50 8.92 24.22
CA HIS A 97 4.44 8.25 24.90
C HIS A 97 3.10 8.97 24.74
N ASN A 98 2.12 8.31 24.15
CA ASN A 98 0.74 8.50 24.52
C ASN A 98 0.23 7.23 25.18
N PRO A 99 0.20 7.16 26.51
CA PRO A 99 -0.19 5.97 27.25
C PRO A 99 -1.65 5.60 27.07
N GLN A 100 -2.46 6.48 26.56
CA GLN A 100 -3.90 6.35 26.69
C GLN A 100 -4.54 5.33 25.75
N ARG A 101 -3.90 4.90 24.66
CA ARG A 101 -4.49 3.83 23.81
C ARG A 101 -3.45 3.26 22.88
N GLY A 102 -3.18 2.01 23.06
CA GLY A 102 -2.34 1.14 22.24
C GLY A 102 -1.99 1.73 20.90
N SER A 103 -0.83 2.24 20.82
CA SER A 103 -0.18 3.06 19.82
C SER A 103 -0.27 2.50 18.39
N TYR A 104 -1.43 2.58 17.78
CA TYR A 104 -1.52 2.37 16.34
C TYR A 104 -0.90 3.58 15.65
N SER A 105 0.01 3.33 14.76
CA SER A 105 0.84 4.33 14.17
C SER A 105 1.12 3.97 12.72
N THR A 106 1.25 4.96 11.85
CA THR A 106 1.34 4.69 10.42
C THR A 106 2.37 5.56 9.73
N GLY A 107 2.15 6.88 9.68
CA GLY A 107 2.89 7.81 8.85
C GLY A 107 4.35 7.97 9.25
N SER A 108 5.23 8.01 8.25
CA SER A 108 6.64 8.41 8.38
C SER A 108 7.07 9.04 7.07
N ARG A 109 7.48 10.31 7.10
CA ARG A 109 8.00 11.05 5.93
C ARG A 109 9.06 12.06 6.38
N ILE A 110 10.01 12.36 5.52
CA ILE A 110 10.98 13.45 5.74
C ILE A 110 10.55 14.68 4.95
N HIS A 111 10.48 15.81 5.65
CA HIS A 111 10.18 17.10 5.03
C HIS A 111 11.05 18.21 5.66
N LYS A 112 11.74 18.99 4.83
CA LYS A 112 12.57 20.15 5.22
C LYS A 112 13.50 19.89 6.44
N GLY A 113 14.19 18.74 6.45
CA GLY A 113 15.15 18.38 7.50
C GLY A 113 14.54 17.84 8.80
N TYR A 114 13.26 17.55 8.80
CA TYR A 114 12.57 16.89 9.90
C TYR A 114 12.03 15.52 9.48
N LEU A 115 12.09 14.55 10.38
CA LEU A 115 11.32 13.33 10.31
C LEU A 115 9.97 13.56 10.96
N TYR A 116 8.91 13.53 10.16
CA TYR A 116 7.53 13.55 10.63
C TYR A 116 7.03 12.12 10.77
N PHE A 117 6.31 11.86 11.84
CA PHE A 117 5.71 10.54 12.08
C PHE A 117 4.41 10.67 12.88
N SER A 118 3.53 9.69 12.75
CA SER A 118 2.22 9.74 13.38
C SER A 118 2.01 8.63 14.40
N SER A 119 1.20 8.92 15.41
CA SER A 119 0.42 7.96 16.19
C SER A 119 -1.04 7.98 15.71
N GLN A 120 -1.92 7.27 16.41
CA GLN A 120 -3.35 7.35 16.13
C GLN A 120 -3.96 8.73 16.44
N LEU A 121 -3.38 9.48 17.37
CA LEU A 121 -3.92 10.76 17.86
C LEU A 121 -3.03 11.96 17.55
N THR A 122 -1.79 11.75 17.12
CA THR A 122 -0.83 12.85 17.07
C THR A 122 0.12 12.69 15.89
N VAL A 123 0.38 13.79 15.20
CA VAL A 123 1.50 13.91 14.28
C VAL A 123 2.63 14.64 14.99
N TYR A 124 3.77 13.99 15.02
CA TYR A 124 5.02 14.51 15.61
C TYR A 124 6.01 14.85 14.51
N ARG A 125 7.00 15.69 14.84
CA ARG A 125 8.23 15.83 14.07
C ARG A 125 9.44 15.85 14.98
N VAL A 126 10.57 15.41 14.46
CA VAL A 126 11.88 15.51 15.13
C VAL A 126 12.91 16.03 14.13
N LYS A 127 13.73 16.98 14.54
CA LYS A 127 14.78 17.53 13.68
C LYS A 127 15.85 16.47 13.43
N LEU A 128 16.14 16.19 12.17
CA LEU A 128 17.19 15.27 11.76
C LEU A 128 18.56 15.96 11.92
N ASP A 129 19.51 15.20 12.40
CA ASP A 129 20.91 15.59 12.51
C ASP A 129 21.68 15.03 11.30
N ASP A 130 22.59 15.83 10.73
CA ASP A 130 23.38 15.39 9.58
C ASP A 130 24.53 14.44 9.97
N LYS A 131 24.95 14.44 11.23
CA LYS A 131 26.07 13.65 11.74
C LYS A 131 25.59 12.37 12.42
N ASN A 132 24.49 12.46 13.18
CA ASN A 132 23.99 11.35 14.00
C ASN A 132 22.93 10.55 13.27
N LEU A 133 22.99 9.23 13.38
CA LEU A 133 21.98 8.33 12.87
C LEU A 133 20.64 8.53 13.62
N VAL A 134 20.68 8.62 14.93
CA VAL A 134 19.50 8.85 15.77
C VAL A 134 19.38 10.35 16.08
N PRO A 135 18.23 10.99 15.84
CA PRO A 135 18.01 12.37 16.20
C PRO A 135 18.19 12.63 17.69
N SER A 136 18.95 13.65 18.05
CA SER A 136 19.20 14.04 19.44
C SER A 136 18.16 15.01 20.01
N SER A 137 17.38 15.67 19.15
CA SER A 137 16.34 16.62 19.56
C SER A 137 15.11 15.91 20.12
N LYS A 138 14.38 16.59 20.99
CA LYS A 138 13.06 16.12 21.43
C LYS A 138 12.04 16.26 20.31
N PRO A 139 11.06 15.35 20.23
CA PRO A 139 9.97 15.49 19.26
C PRO A 139 9.07 16.68 19.60
N GLU A 140 8.58 17.32 18.56
CA GLU A 140 7.61 18.41 18.63
C GLU A 140 6.25 17.89 18.14
N ILE A 141 5.17 18.34 18.76
CA ILE A 141 3.81 18.02 18.33
C ILE A 141 3.39 18.99 17.21
N VAL A 142 2.95 18.48 16.09
CA VAL A 142 2.48 19.27 14.95
C VAL A 142 0.97 19.33 14.90
N VAL A 143 0.29 18.16 14.95
CA VAL A 143 -1.18 18.06 14.91
C VAL A 143 -1.64 17.12 16.01
N ILE A 144 -2.68 17.51 16.72
CA ILE A 144 -3.35 16.72 17.75
C ILE A 144 -4.76 16.39 17.25
N ASP A 145 -5.10 15.12 17.24
CA ASP A 145 -6.47 14.66 17.08
C ASP A 145 -7.16 14.77 18.43
N ASP A 146 -7.94 15.83 18.60
CA ASP A 146 -8.61 16.20 19.84
C ASP A 146 -10.00 15.57 20.02
N HIS A 147 -10.30 14.53 19.23
CA HIS A 147 -11.55 13.79 19.36
C HIS A 147 -11.53 12.78 20.48
N GLU A 148 -12.69 12.55 21.08
CA GLU A 148 -12.89 11.37 21.88
C GLU A 148 -12.97 10.13 21.00
N HIS A 149 -11.92 9.31 21.06
CA HIS A 149 -11.87 8.06 20.35
C HIS A 149 -12.37 6.91 21.23
N GLY A 150 -13.65 6.61 21.18
CA GLY A 150 -14.20 5.39 21.76
C GLY A 150 -13.67 4.13 21.02
N SER A 151 -14.53 3.28 20.55
CA SER A 151 -14.19 2.19 19.64
C SER A 151 -14.03 2.68 18.18
N HIS A 152 -13.04 3.54 17.93
CA HIS A 152 -12.79 4.10 16.59
C HIS A 152 -12.11 3.06 15.68
N GLU A 153 -12.64 2.84 14.48
CA GLU A 153 -12.15 1.76 13.61
C GLU A 153 -10.98 2.20 12.74
N HIS A 154 -11.01 3.41 12.17
CA HIS A 154 -10.03 3.85 11.17
C HIS A 154 -9.16 4.98 11.70
N ILE A 155 -8.11 4.59 12.42
CA ILE A 155 -7.22 5.50 13.16
C ILE A 155 -5.85 5.74 12.48
N ALA A 156 -5.63 5.14 11.32
CA ALA A 156 -4.39 5.36 10.58
C ALA A 156 -4.24 6.83 10.19
N LYS A 157 -3.03 7.38 10.35
CA LYS A 157 -2.70 8.74 9.93
C LYS A 157 -1.45 8.72 9.04
N PRO A 158 -1.57 8.30 7.76
CA PRO A 158 -0.53 8.61 6.79
C PRO A 158 -0.41 10.13 6.66
N ILE A 159 0.73 10.60 6.21
CA ILE A 159 1.00 12.02 6.05
C ILE A 159 1.62 12.28 4.68
N ALA A 160 1.24 13.36 4.05
CA ALA A 160 1.83 13.86 2.82
C ALA A 160 2.11 15.36 2.91
N PHE A 161 3.03 15.86 2.12
CA PHE A 161 3.43 17.28 2.12
C PHE A 161 3.37 17.83 0.73
N ASP A 162 2.83 19.05 0.58
CA ASP A 162 2.95 19.80 -0.67
C ASP A 162 4.24 20.64 -0.74
N ASP A 163 4.44 21.28 -1.88
CA ASP A 163 5.61 22.15 -2.11
C ASP A 163 5.46 23.52 -1.44
N GLU A 164 4.25 23.87 -0.98
CA GLU A 164 3.94 25.16 -0.35
C GLU A 164 4.16 25.13 1.17
N GLY A 165 4.46 23.97 1.76
CA GLY A 165 4.75 23.79 3.18
C GLY A 165 3.54 23.41 4.01
N PHE A 166 2.55 22.79 3.42
CA PHE A 166 1.43 22.20 4.13
C PHE A 166 1.59 20.69 4.30
N ILE A 167 0.97 20.18 5.34
CA ILE A 167 0.83 18.76 5.64
C ILE A 167 -0.64 18.35 5.54
N TYR A 168 -0.90 17.22 4.91
CA TYR A 168 -2.21 16.61 4.79
C TYR A 168 -2.33 15.45 5.77
N VAL A 169 -3.39 15.46 6.58
CA VAL A 169 -3.63 14.47 7.62
C VAL A 169 -5.07 13.95 7.51
N PRO A 170 -5.28 12.65 7.31
CA PRO A 170 -6.62 12.07 7.30
C PRO A 170 -7.15 11.88 8.73
N PHE A 171 -8.46 12.08 8.88
CA PHE A 171 -9.23 11.72 10.04
C PHE A 171 -10.25 10.66 9.58
N GLY A 172 -9.87 9.39 9.70
CA GLY A 172 -10.67 8.29 9.20
C GLY A 172 -12.00 8.11 9.93
N SER A 173 -12.90 7.35 9.35
CA SER A 173 -14.24 7.15 9.90
C SER A 173 -14.23 6.36 11.22
N PRO A 174 -15.11 6.67 12.17
CA PRO A 174 -15.22 5.94 13.43
C PRO A 174 -15.86 4.56 13.28
N ASN A 175 -16.47 4.28 12.12
CA ASN A 175 -17.17 3.02 11.84
C ASN A 175 -17.16 2.66 10.35
N ASN A 176 -17.82 1.55 10.01
CA ASN A 176 -17.83 1.00 8.64
C ASN A 176 -18.68 1.83 7.66
N ALA A 177 -19.92 2.19 8.05
CA ALA A 177 -20.91 2.81 7.16
C ALA A 177 -21.89 3.73 7.90
N CYS A 178 -21.42 4.45 8.92
CA CYS A 178 -22.23 5.40 9.73
C CYS A 178 -23.46 4.77 10.41
N GLN A 179 -23.38 3.48 10.77
CA GLN A 179 -24.42 2.74 11.47
C GLN A 179 -24.35 2.90 12.99
N ASP A 180 -25.49 2.76 13.64
CA ASP A 180 -25.59 2.67 15.08
C ASP A 180 -26.73 1.71 15.48
N PRO A 181 -26.47 0.53 16.07
CA PRO A 181 -25.14 0.00 16.43
C PRO A 181 -24.25 -0.32 15.22
N LYS A 182 -22.93 -0.20 15.41
CA LYS A 182 -21.95 -0.46 14.35
C LYS A 182 -22.02 -1.91 13.86
N ARG A 183 -21.82 -2.11 12.55
CA ARG A 183 -21.70 -3.42 11.90
C ARG A 183 -22.83 -4.39 12.26
N THR A 184 -24.06 -3.86 12.41
CA THR A 184 -25.25 -4.65 12.70
C THR A 184 -26.01 -4.97 11.41
N PRO A 185 -26.36 -6.25 11.14
CA PRO A 185 -27.06 -6.62 9.93
C PRO A 185 -28.40 -5.90 9.77
N LEU A 186 -28.68 -5.48 8.54
CA LEU A 186 -29.95 -4.86 8.12
C LEU A 186 -30.32 -3.54 8.83
N ILE A 187 -29.37 -2.94 9.53
CA ILE A 187 -29.57 -1.62 10.16
C ILE A 187 -29.15 -0.51 9.18
N PRO A 188 -30.02 0.47 8.89
CA PRO A 188 -29.66 1.59 8.04
C PRO A 188 -28.58 2.48 8.65
N GLY A 189 -27.88 3.22 7.82
CA GLY A 189 -26.97 4.28 8.22
C GLY A 189 -27.72 5.54 8.68
N LYS A 190 -27.06 6.38 9.45
CA LYS A 190 -27.61 7.71 9.81
C LYS A 190 -27.54 8.64 8.60
N ASP A 191 -28.66 9.29 8.28
CA ASP A 191 -28.78 10.26 7.19
C ASP A 191 -29.43 11.57 7.68
N PRO A 192 -28.72 12.72 7.71
CA PRO A 192 -27.30 12.87 7.37
C PRO A 192 -26.35 12.17 8.38
N CYS A 193 -25.20 11.73 7.89
CA CYS A 193 -24.19 11.10 8.73
C CYS A 193 -23.45 12.13 9.60
N PRO A 194 -23.57 12.09 10.94
CA PRO A 194 -22.93 13.06 11.82
C PRO A 194 -21.39 12.91 11.87
N ASP A 195 -20.88 11.74 11.52
CA ASP A 195 -19.43 11.48 11.53
C ASP A 195 -18.68 12.37 10.53
N LEU A 196 -19.33 12.76 9.41
CA LEU A 196 -18.73 13.60 8.37
C LEU A 196 -18.35 15.01 8.85
N LEU A 197 -18.88 15.46 9.97
CA LEU A 197 -18.51 16.76 10.55
C LEU A 197 -17.02 16.83 10.93
N ARG A 198 -16.44 15.69 11.34
CA ARG A 198 -15.06 15.64 11.84
C ARG A 198 -14.25 14.43 11.36
N HIS A 199 -14.85 13.51 10.61
CA HIS A 199 -14.26 12.24 10.19
C HIS A 199 -14.55 11.94 8.72
N GLY A 200 -13.93 10.89 8.20
CA GLY A 200 -14.12 10.48 6.82
C GLY A 200 -13.56 11.50 5.81
N GLY A 201 -12.48 12.19 6.15
CA GLY A 201 -11.88 13.21 5.29
C GLY A 201 -10.41 13.50 5.58
N ILE A 202 -9.87 14.44 4.83
CA ILE A 202 -8.48 14.94 4.94
C ILE A 202 -8.52 16.41 5.32
N TRP A 203 -7.66 16.81 6.25
CA TRP A 203 -7.43 18.20 6.63
C TRP A 203 -6.02 18.63 6.23
N LYS A 204 -5.92 19.87 5.79
CA LYS A 204 -4.68 20.57 5.41
C LYS A 204 -4.23 21.47 6.55
N PHE A 205 -2.99 21.33 7.00
CA PHE A 205 -2.37 22.11 8.10
C PHE A 205 -1.07 22.73 7.63
N LYS A 206 -0.56 23.73 8.36
CA LYS A 206 0.81 24.21 8.16
C LYS A 206 1.80 23.22 8.77
N ALA A 207 2.78 22.76 7.98
CA ALA A 207 3.74 21.75 8.43
C ALA A 207 4.69 22.26 9.53
N ASP A 208 4.97 23.57 9.57
CA ASP A 208 5.89 24.20 10.51
C ASP A 208 5.22 24.74 11.78
N LYS A 209 3.88 24.87 11.81
CA LYS A 209 3.12 25.29 13.00
C LYS A 209 2.94 24.11 13.97
N LEU A 210 3.21 24.35 15.25
CA LEU A 210 3.10 23.35 16.29
C LEU A 210 1.75 23.40 17.02
N ASN A 211 1.40 22.28 17.68
CA ASN A 211 0.23 22.14 18.54
C ASN A 211 -1.11 22.52 17.88
N GLN A 212 -1.24 22.20 16.61
CA GLN A 212 -2.48 22.41 15.86
C GLN A 212 -3.52 21.33 16.22
N THR A 213 -4.76 21.72 16.35
CA THR A 213 -5.93 20.82 16.42
C THR A 213 -6.68 20.82 15.10
N GLN A 214 -7.68 19.98 14.95
CA GLN A 214 -8.48 19.96 13.70
C GLN A 214 -9.09 21.31 13.36
N LYS A 215 -9.40 22.15 14.36
CA LYS A 215 -9.92 23.53 14.18
C LYS A 215 -8.94 24.48 13.51
N ASP A 216 -7.63 24.20 13.63
CA ASP A 216 -6.58 25.00 12.99
C ASP A 216 -6.33 24.57 11.54
N GLY A 217 -6.87 23.43 11.15
CA GLY A 217 -6.77 22.89 9.80
C GLY A 217 -7.93 23.30 8.92
N GLN A 218 -7.76 23.18 7.62
CA GLN A 218 -8.80 23.35 6.61
C GLN A 218 -9.26 21.98 6.13
N LEU A 219 -10.57 21.71 6.14
CA LEU A 219 -11.13 20.53 5.47
C LEU A 219 -10.75 20.60 3.98
N PHE A 220 -10.01 19.60 3.53
CA PHE A 220 -9.52 19.56 2.16
C PHE A 220 -10.41 18.70 1.25
N ALA A 221 -10.79 17.50 1.74
CA ALA A 221 -11.71 16.61 1.04
C ALA A 221 -12.48 15.75 2.05
N THR A 222 -13.65 15.27 1.64
CA THR A 222 -14.55 14.45 2.47
C THR A 222 -14.99 13.18 1.75
N GLY A 223 -15.79 12.34 2.41
CA GLY A 223 -16.29 11.10 1.82
C GLY A 223 -15.24 10.00 1.69
N LEU A 224 -14.20 10.03 2.51
CA LEU A 224 -13.03 9.14 2.47
C LEU A 224 -12.96 8.29 3.75
N ARG A 225 -13.46 7.05 3.70
CA ARG A 225 -13.64 6.18 4.87
C ARG A 225 -12.36 5.92 5.66
N SER A 226 -11.33 5.42 4.98
CA SER A 226 -10.09 4.97 5.60
C SER A 226 -8.91 5.10 4.65
N ILE A 227 -7.93 5.89 5.01
CA ILE A 227 -6.72 6.11 4.22
C ILE A 227 -5.52 5.62 5.02
N VAL A 228 -4.73 4.74 4.42
CA VAL A 228 -3.43 4.30 4.92
C VAL A 228 -2.32 4.61 3.91
N ALA A 229 -2.66 4.71 2.64
CA ALA A 229 -1.80 5.00 1.51
C ALA A 229 -2.10 6.41 0.97
N MET A 230 -1.16 7.35 1.09
CA MET A 230 -1.32 8.74 0.65
C MET A 230 0.04 9.37 0.34
N ASP A 231 0.12 10.09 -0.77
CA ASP A 231 1.30 10.84 -1.14
C ASP A 231 0.97 12.04 -2.05
N TRP A 232 1.90 12.99 -2.10
CA TRP A 232 1.86 14.16 -2.97
C TRP A 232 2.69 13.94 -4.22
N SER A 233 2.08 14.06 -5.38
CA SER A 233 2.78 14.02 -6.65
C SER A 233 3.39 15.40 -6.98
N LYS A 234 4.72 15.51 -6.88
CA LYS A 234 5.44 16.74 -7.20
C LYS A 234 5.32 17.12 -8.68
N SER A 235 5.16 16.12 -9.56
CA SER A 235 5.13 16.35 -11.02
C SER A 235 3.88 17.09 -11.49
N ASN A 236 2.74 16.87 -10.86
CA ASN A 236 1.48 17.53 -11.20
C ASN A 236 0.87 18.36 -10.06
N LYS A 237 1.57 18.41 -8.91
CA LYS A 237 1.18 19.19 -7.72
C LYS A 237 -0.22 18.84 -7.20
N LYS A 238 -0.48 17.55 -7.03
CA LYS A 238 -1.75 17.03 -6.54
C LYS A 238 -1.56 15.98 -5.47
N LEU A 239 -2.54 15.90 -4.57
CA LEU A 239 -2.63 14.88 -3.55
C LEU A 239 -3.29 13.62 -4.13
N TYR A 240 -2.76 12.45 -3.76
CA TYR A 240 -3.33 11.15 -4.11
C TYR A 240 -3.46 10.27 -2.87
N ALA A 241 -4.48 9.42 -2.87
CA ALA A 241 -4.65 8.40 -1.85
C ALA A 241 -5.21 7.11 -2.45
N VAL A 242 -5.04 6.00 -1.73
CA VAL A 242 -5.81 4.78 -2.00
C VAL A 242 -6.67 4.51 -0.76
N VAL A 243 -7.98 4.57 -0.96
CA VAL A 243 -8.98 4.47 0.09
C VAL A 243 -9.40 3.01 0.26
N HIS A 244 -9.38 2.52 1.50
CA HIS A 244 -9.91 1.20 1.81
C HIS A 244 -11.42 1.15 1.68
N GLY A 245 -11.93 0.22 0.89
CA GLY A 245 -13.34 -0.10 0.80
C GLY A 245 -13.91 -0.56 2.16
N ARG A 246 -15.23 -0.52 2.30
CA ARG A 246 -15.89 -1.04 3.49
C ARG A 246 -15.82 -2.57 3.55
N ASP A 247 -16.08 -3.14 4.72
CA ASP A 247 -16.12 -4.57 4.95
C ASP A 247 -17.53 -5.12 5.05
N ASP A 248 -17.68 -6.45 4.94
CA ASP A 248 -18.85 -7.20 5.40
C ASP A 248 -20.14 -7.00 4.57
N LEU A 249 -20.09 -6.71 3.27
CA LEU A 249 -21.31 -6.54 2.48
C LEU A 249 -22.28 -7.72 2.61
N ALA A 250 -21.84 -8.95 2.32
CA ALA A 250 -22.70 -10.13 2.39
C ALA A 250 -23.15 -10.47 3.83
N ARG A 251 -22.32 -10.19 4.85
CA ARG A 251 -22.70 -10.46 6.23
C ARG A 251 -23.76 -9.49 6.75
N LEU A 252 -23.64 -8.23 6.35
CA LEU A 252 -24.56 -7.17 6.81
C LEU A 252 -25.83 -7.09 5.95
N TRP A 253 -25.73 -7.41 4.66
CA TRP A 253 -26.80 -7.31 3.69
C TRP A 253 -26.90 -8.57 2.83
N PRO A 254 -27.20 -9.76 3.43
CA PRO A 254 -27.17 -11.05 2.74
C PRO A 254 -28.20 -11.17 1.61
N ASN A 255 -29.27 -10.38 1.66
CA ASN A 255 -30.31 -10.38 0.62
C ASN A 255 -29.89 -9.62 -0.65
N HIS A 256 -28.83 -8.81 -0.59
CA HIS A 256 -28.38 -7.97 -1.69
C HIS A 256 -27.01 -8.42 -2.24
N PHE A 257 -26.17 -9.03 -1.39
CA PHE A 257 -24.80 -9.36 -1.74
C PHE A 257 -24.47 -10.80 -1.41
N SER A 258 -23.95 -11.51 -2.39
CA SER A 258 -23.34 -12.82 -2.20
C SER A 258 -21.98 -12.70 -1.53
N LYS A 259 -21.46 -13.81 -0.99
CA LYS A 259 -20.10 -13.87 -0.46
C LYS A 259 -19.04 -13.56 -1.54
N TRP A 260 -19.32 -13.93 -2.79
CA TRP A 260 -18.42 -13.66 -3.91
C TRP A 260 -18.34 -12.16 -4.22
N GLU A 261 -19.48 -11.48 -4.31
CA GLU A 261 -19.52 -10.01 -4.45
C GLU A 261 -18.79 -9.35 -3.27
N SER A 262 -19.08 -9.76 -2.05
CA SER A 262 -18.43 -9.23 -0.85
C SER A 262 -16.92 -9.48 -0.80
N ALA A 263 -16.39 -10.49 -1.51
CA ALA A 263 -14.96 -10.72 -1.62
C ALA A 263 -14.25 -9.80 -2.62
N LEU A 264 -14.98 -9.21 -3.55
CA LEU A 264 -14.45 -8.33 -4.59
C LEU A 264 -14.82 -6.87 -4.42
N LEU A 265 -15.87 -6.58 -3.63
CA LEU A 265 -16.46 -5.26 -3.43
C LEU A 265 -16.44 -4.84 -1.96
N PRO A 266 -16.49 -3.52 -1.71
CA PRO A 266 -16.23 -2.43 -2.65
C PRO A 266 -14.78 -2.37 -3.12
N SER A 267 -14.55 -1.56 -4.15
CA SER A 267 -13.18 -1.28 -4.63
C SER A 267 -12.33 -0.63 -3.56
N GLU A 268 -11.04 -0.88 -3.61
CA GLU A 268 -10.03 0.02 -3.05
C GLU A 268 -9.85 1.17 -4.05
N GLU A 269 -10.18 2.39 -3.66
CA GLU A 269 -10.29 3.52 -4.59
C GLU A 269 -8.99 4.33 -4.68
N PHE A 270 -8.30 4.31 -5.83
CA PHE A 270 -7.18 5.22 -6.10
C PHE A 270 -7.74 6.55 -6.60
N VAL A 271 -7.56 7.58 -5.81
CA VAL A 271 -8.17 8.90 -6.03
C VAL A 271 -7.12 10.00 -6.19
N GLU A 272 -7.40 10.94 -7.11
CA GLU A 272 -6.77 12.25 -7.19
C GLU A 272 -7.64 13.24 -6.41
N ILE A 273 -7.04 14.00 -5.49
CA ILE A 273 -7.78 14.80 -4.51
C ILE A 273 -7.48 16.28 -4.69
N GLU A 274 -8.52 17.06 -4.84
CA GLU A 274 -8.50 18.52 -4.86
C GLU A 274 -9.32 19.10 -3.71
N MET A 275 -9.13 20.38 -3.46
CA MET A 275 -9.88 21.11 -2.44
C MET A 275 -11.38 21.09 -2.74
N GLY A 276 -12.18 20.62 -1.78
CA GLY A 276 -13.63 20.56 -1.88
C GLY A 276 -14.19 19.27 -2.47
N ASP A 277 -13.33 18.30 -2.85
CA ASP A 277 -13.81 17.01 -3.35
C ASP A 277 -14.57 16.21 -2.29
N ASP A 278 -15.63 15.53 -2.74
CA ASP A 278 -16.38 14.57 -1.96
C ASP A 278 -16.42 13.22 -2.71
N PHE A 279 -15.97 12.15 -2.03
CA PHE A 279 -15.89 10.80 -2.58
C PHE A 279 -17.05 9.88 -2.16
N GLY A 280 -18.01 10.39 -1.38
CA GLY A 280 -19.32 9.79 -1.18
C GLY A 280 -19.46 8.85 0.01
N TRP A 281 -18.40 8.45 0.75
CA TRP A 281 -18.61 7.72 2.00
C TRP A 281 -19.40 8.58 3.01
N PRO A 282 -20.37 8.04 3.74
CA PRO A 282 -20.81 6.64 3.85
C PRO A 282 -21.93 6.25 2.89
N TYR A 283 -22.34 7.12 2.01
CA TYR A 283 -23.55 6.95 1.20
C TYR A 283 -23.34 6.07 -0.03
N CYS A 284 -22.13 6.06 -0.57
CA CYS A 284 -21.81 5.41 -1.84
C CYS A 284 -20.46 4.69 -1.78
N TYR A 285 -20.34 3.67 -2.61
CA TYR A 285 -19.08 2.98 -2.88
C TYR A 285 -18.85 2.83 -4.38
N TYR A 286 -17.61 2.68 -4.78
CA TYR A 286 -17.26 2.40 -6.19
C TYR A 286 -17.26 0.90 -6.46
N ASP A 287 -17.98 0.49 -7.50
CA ASP A 287 -18.01 -0.87 -8.02
C ASP A 287 -17.15 -0.93 -9.30
N GLN A 288 -15.93 -1.51 -9.20
CA GLN A 288 -15.02 -1.65 -10.34
C GLN A 288 -15.54 -2.60 -11.41
N MET A 289 -16.49 -3.46 -11.09
CA MET A 289 -17.08 -4.37 -12.06
C MET A 289 -18.11 -3.66 -12.95
N GLN A 290 -18.74 -2.60 -12.42
CA GLN A 290 -19.68 -1.76 -13.13
C GLN A 290 -19.09 -0.42 -13.60
N ASN A 291 -17.87 -0.07 -13.13
CA ASN A 291 -17.20 1.23 -13.36
C ASN A 291 -18.05 2.43 -12.98
N LYS A 292 -18.67 2.39 -11.80
CA LYS A 292 -19.49 3.48 -11.28
C LYS A 292 -19.64 3.42 -9.78
N LYS A 293 -19.98 4.54 -9.17
CA LYS A 293 -20.47 4.58 -7.79
C LYS A 293 -21.92 4.12 -7.71
N VAL A 294 -22.21 3.30 -6.71
CA VAL A 294 -23.54 2.82 -6.39
C VAL A 294 -23.86 3.08 -4.92
N LEU A 295 -25.15 3.20 -4.64
CA LEU A 295 -25.65 3.49 -3.31
C LEU A 295 -25.31 2.36 -2.33
N GLU A 296 -24.83 2.72 -1.14
CA GLU A 296 -24.58 1.76 -0.07
C GLU A 296 -25.92 1.15 0.43
N PRO A 297 -25.93 -0.12 0.79
CA PRO A 297 -27.18 -0.78 1.23
C PRO A 297 -27.76 -0.17 2.49
N GLU A 298 -26.95 0.42 3.36
CA GLU A 298 -27.38 1.20 4.53
C GLU A 298 -28.26 2.39 4.17
N TYR A 299 -28.25 2.81 2.91
CA TYR A 299 -29.00 3.96 2.37
C TYR A 299 -29.96 3.55 1.26
N GLY A 300 -30.32 2.25 1.20
CA GLY A 300 -31.29 1.71 0.24
C GLY A 300 -30.70 1.21 -1.05
N GLY A 301 -29.36 1.02 -1.11
CA GLY A 301 -28.70 0.41 -2.27
C GLY A 301 -28.87 -1.11 -2.34
N ASP A 302 -28.82 -1.64 -3.55
CA ASP A 302 -28.92 -3.08 -3.85
C ASP A 302 -27.75 -3.59 -4.71
N GLY A 303 -26.70 -2.78 -4.80
CA GLY A 303 -25.55 -3.03 -5.69
C GLY A 303 -25.77 -2.56 -7.14
N LYS A 304 -26.91 -1.95 -7.48
CA LYS A 304 -27.24 -1.45 -8.83
C LYS A 304 -27.66 0.01 -8.82
N ILE A 305 -28.38 0.43 -7.79
CA ILE A 305 -28.94 1.79 -7.66
C ILE A 305 -27.81 2.80 -7.56
N ILE A 306 -27.83 3.80 -8.42
CA ILE A 306 -26.91 4.94 -8.37
C ILE A 306 -27.40 5.95 -7.34
N GLY A 307 -28.68 6.36 -7.40
CA GLY A 307 -29.29 7.33 -6.49
C GLY A 307 -28.49 8.64 -6.48
N ARG A 308 -28.08 9.07 -5.28
CA ARG A 308 -27.27 10.29 -5.07
C ARG A 308 -25.78 10.14 -5.47
N CYS A 309 -25.37 8.97 -5.95
CA CYS A 309 -23.93 8.69 -6.12
C CYS A 309 -23.29 9.31 -7.36
N ASP A 310 -24.08 9.79 -8.30
CA ASP A 310 -23.62 10.52 -9.48
C ASP A 310 -23.05 11.92 -9.18
N GLN A 311 -23.31 12.46 -7.99
CA GLN A 311 -22.75 13.74 -7.56
C GLN A 311 -21.36 13.63 -6.92
N PHE A 312 -20.90 12.43 -6.58
CA PHE A 312 -19.62 12.21 -5.90
C PHE A 312 -18.52 11.88 -6.90
N LYS A 313 -17.30 12.31 -6.58
CA LYS A 313 -16.13 12.10 -7.44
C LYS A 313 -15.78 10.63 -7.54
N ASP A 314 -15.62 10.14 -8.77
CA ASP A 314 -15.14 8.79 -9.05
C ASP A 314 -13.63 8.64 -8.79
N PRO A 315 -13.14 7.43 -8.45
CA PRO A 315 -11.72 7.15 -8.43
C PRO A 315 -11.13 7.13 -9.85
N ILE A 316 -9.81 7.27 -9.93
CA ILE A 316 -9.05 7.07 -11.16
C ILE A 316 -9.01 5.59 -11.51
N ILE A 317 -8.79 4.74 -10.49
CA ILE A 317 -8.77 3.28 -10.59
C ILE A 317 -9.50 2.70 -9.39
N GLY A 318 -10.44 1.78 -9.63
CA GLY A 318 -10.98 0.90 -8.61
C GLY A 318 -10.20 -0.41 -8.61
N PHE A 319 -9.38 -0.64 -7.58
CA PHE A 319 -8.77 -1.96 -7.40
C PHE A 319 -9.79 -2.93 -6.77
N PRO A 320 -9.63 -4.23 -6.98
CA PRO A 320 -10.45 -5.21 -6.29
C PRO A 320 -10.45 -5.05 -4.78
N GLY A 321 -11.59 -5.32 -4.16
CA GLY A 321 -11.78 -5.19 -2.73
C GLY A 321 -10.80 -6.03 -1.89
N HIS A 322 -10.49 -5.50 -0.71
CA HIS A 322 -9.75 -6.17 0.36
C HIS A 322 -8.26 -6.45 0.06
N TRP A 323 -7.67 -5.76 -0.90
CA TRP A 323 -6.23 -5.79 -1.13
C TRP A 323 -5.44 -5.01 -0.08
N ALA A 324 -6.11 -4.14 0.66
CA ALA A 324 -5.58 -3.34 1.75
C ALA A 324 -4.35 -2.50 1.34
N PRO A 325 -4.53 -1.43 0.58
CA PRO A 325 -3.46 -0.52 0.17
C PRO A 325 -2.92 0.24 1.39
N ASN A 326 -1.69 -0.03 1.79
CA ASN A 326 -1.13 0.45 3.05
C ASN A 326 0.02 1.45 2.93
N ASP A 327 0.57 1.66 1.75
CA ASP A 327 1.45 2.80 1.44
C ASP A 327 1.32 3.18 -0.04
N LEU A 328 1.53 4.46 -0.32
CA LEU A 328 1.58 5.05 -1.64
C LEU A 328 2.79 5.97 -1.70
N VAL A 329 3.61 5.83 -2.75
CA VAL A 329 4.77 6.72 -2.98
C VAL A 329 4.92 6.98 -4.47
N PHE A 330 5.00 8.25 -4.85
CA PHE A 330 5.39 8.65 -6.19
C PHE A 330 6.91 8.59 -6.37
N TYR A 331 7.34 8.03 -7.47
CA TYR A 331 8.75 7.93 -7.81
C TYR A 331 9.18 9.09 -8.70
N ASP A 332 9.98 10.01 -8.18
CA ASP A 332 10.53 11.16 -8.89
C ASP A 332 12.04 11.04 -9.22
N GLY A 333 12.64 9.87 -8.88
CA GLY A 333 14.04 9.58 -9.10
C GLY A 333 14.39 9.19 -10.55
N ASP A 334 15.67 8.94 -10.78
CA ASP A 334 16.24 8.52 -12.06
C ASP A 334 16.96 7.16 -12.02
N GLY A 335 16.98 6.49 -10.87
CA GLY A 335 17.59 5.14 -10.71
C GLY A 335 16.86 4.04 -11.47
N PHE A 336 15.54 4.14 -11.60
CA PHE A 336 14.73 3.20 -12.37
C PHE A 336 14.58 3.65 -13.84
N PRO A 337 14.16 2.78 -14.76
CA PRO A 337 13.81 3.15 -16.13
C PRO A 337 12.80 4.30 -16.18
N GLU A 338 12.89 5.12 -17.23
CA GLU A 338 12.05 6.33 -17.43
C GLU A 338 10.55 6.07 -17.29
N ARG A 339 10.11 4.87 -17.65
CA ARG A 339 8.70 4.48 -17.54
C ARG A 339 8.14 4.59 -16.11
N TYR A 340 8.99 4.44 -15.08
CA TYR A 340 8.57 4.50 -13.68
C TYR A 340 8.54 5.92 -13.12
N ARG A 341 9.17 6.86 -13.84
CA ARG A 341 9.26 8.25 -13.39
C ARG A 341 7.89 8.90 -13.29
N ASN A 342 7.65 9.59 -12.18
CA ASN A 342 6.38 10.22 -11.83
C ASN A 342 5.19 9.26 -11.71
N GLY A 343 5.41 7.95 -11.71
CA GLY A 343 4.40 6.94 -11.45
C GLY A 343 4.25 6.63 -9.96
N ALA A 344 3.14 6.00 -9.61
CA ALA A 344 2.75 5.69 -8.24
C ALA A 344 3.01 4.23 -7.91
N PHE A 345 3.73 3.95 -6.82
CA PHE A 345 3.87 2.62 -6.25
C PHE A 345 2.94 2.46 -5.06
N VAL A 346 2.23 1.35 -5.00
CA VAL A 346 1.26 1.04 -3.94
C VAL A 346 1.59 -0.30 -3.30
N ALA A 347 1.76 -0.33 -1.98
CA ALA A 347 1.92 -1.57 -1.23
C ALA A 347 0.55 -2.14 -0.85
N PHE A 348 0.16 -3.25 -1.44
CA PHE A 348 -1.06 -3.98 -1.11
C PHE A 348 -0.75 -5.06 -0.08
N HIS A 349 -1.18 -4.82 1.15
CA HIS A 349 -0.85 -5.62 2.32
C HIS A 349 -1.64 -6.92 2.42
N GLY A 350 -2.80 -6.99 1.76
CA GLY A 350 -3.76 -8.07 1.91
C GLY A 350 -4.55 -8.02 3.23
N SER A 351 -5.68 -8.71 3.27
CA SER A 351 -6.59 -8.73 4.42
C SER A 351 -7.17 -10.13 4.68
N THR A 352 -8.19 -10.24 5.54
CA THR A 352 -8.95 -11.48 5.81
C THR A 352 -10.36 -11.47 5.21
N ASN A 353 -10.74 -10.40 4.52
CA ASN A 353 -12.15 -10.10 4.25
C ASN A 353 -12.68 -10.73 2.96
N ARG A 354 -11.87 -11.58 2.30
CA ARG A 354 -12.30 -12.32 1.10
C ARG A 354 -12.84 -13.72 1.39
N ALA A 355 -12.81 -14.15 2.65
CA ALA A 355 -13.31 -15.50 3.02
C ALA A 355 -14.77 -15.70 2.59
N PRO A 356 -15.14 -16.90 2.05
CA PRO A 356 -14.38 -18.14 2.02
C PRO A 356 -13.34 -18.26 0.90
N TYR A 357 -13.21 -17.26 0.04
CA TYR A 357 -12.27 -17.27 -1.08
C TYR A 357 -10.84 -16.96 -0.64
N PRO A 358 -9.84 -17.35 -1.45
CA PRO A 358 -8.46 -16.99 -1.18
C PRO A 358 -8.27 -15.48 -0.99
N GLN A 359 -7.41 -15.12 -0.06
CA GLN A 359 -7.03 -13.75 0.19
C GLN A 359 -6.15 -13.23 -0.95
N SER A 360 -6.15 -11.92 -1.18
CA SER A 360 -5.41 -11.26 -2.26
C SER A 360 -4.77 -9.95 -1.78
N GLY A 361 -3.99 -9.31 -2.63
CA GLY A 361 -3.00 -8.30 -2.27
C GLY A 361 -1.63 -8.97 -2.14
N TYR A 362 -0.83 -8.61 -1.15
CA TYR A 362 0.51 -9.16 -0.87
C TYR A 362 1.53 -8.88 -1.97
N PHE A 363 1.41 -7.76 -2.64
CA PHE A 363 2.32 -7.31 -3.69
C PHE A 363 2.52 -5.80 -3.66
N VAL A 364 3.51 -5.30 -4.37
CA VAL A 364 3.64 -3.88 -4.69
C VAL A 364 3.21 -3.67 -6.13
N GLY A 365 2.17 -2.86 -6.30
CA GLY A 365 1.66 -2.42 -7.59
C GLY A 365 2.33 -1.15 -8.06
N PHE A 366 2.26 -0.91 -9.37
CA PHE A 366 2.72 0.31 -10.00
C PHE A 366 1.63 0.86 -10.94
N VAL A 367 1.31 2.12 -10.81
CA VAL A 367 0.42 2.85 -11.73
C VAL A 367 1.27 3.80 -12.56
N PRO A 368 1.39 3.57 -13.89
CA PRO A 368 2.16 4.44 -14.75
C PRO A 368 1.48 5.79 -14.96
N PHE A 369 2.28 6.86 -14.95
CA PHE A 369 1.83 8.22 -15.23
C PHE A 369 2.51 8.79 -16.47
N LYS A 370 1.81 9.64 -17.19
CA LYS A 370 2.34 10.45 -18.29
C LYS A 370 1.67 11.82 -18.28
N ASN A 371 2.48 12.87 -18.30
CA ASN A 371 1.99 14.25 -18.26
C ASN A 371 1.04 14.52 -17.07
N GLY A 372 1.40 14.00 -15.90
CA GLY A 372 0.64 14.18 -14.66
C GLY A 372 -0.68 13.39 -14.56
N LYS A 373 -0.96 12.49 -15.49
CA LYS A 373 -2.18 11.65 -15.49
C LYS A 373 -1.82 10.16 -15.54
N PRO A 374 -2.59 9.31 -14.88
CA PRO A 374 -2.46 7.86 -15.02
C PRO A 374 -2.54 7.43 -16.48
N ARG A 375 -1.71 6.49 -16.86
CA ARG A 375 -1.64 5.94 -18.22
C ARG A 375 -1.93 4.45 -18.20
N GLY A 376 -3.20 4.11 -18.34
CA GLY A 376 -3.64 2.71 -18.31
C GLY A 376 -3.85 2.20 -16.89
N ASP A 377 -3.95 0.89 -16.78
CA ASP A 377 -4.20 0.17 -15.55
C ASP A 377 -2.90 -0.03 -14.74
N TYR A 378 -3.02 -0.59 -13.53
CA TYR A 378 -1.87 -0.92 -12.69
C TYR A 378 -1.09 -2.12 -13.23
N GLU A 379 0.14 -2.23 -12.78
CA GLU A 379 1.06 -3.34 -13.02
C GLU A 379 1.50 -3.97 -11.70
N ILE A 380 1.81 -5.27 -11.70
CA ILE A 380 2.46 -5.90 -10.55
C ILE A 380 3.97 -5.65 -10.67
N PHE A 381 4.51 -4.83 -9.79
CA PHE A 381 5.93 -4.52 -9.76
C PHE A 381 6.72 -5.57 -8.95
N ALA A 382 6.32 -5.84 -7.70
CA ALA A 382 7.00 -6.82 -6.86
C ALA A 382 5.97 -7.76 -6.22
N ASP A 383 6.18 -9.07 -6.31
CA ASP A 383 5.32 -10.09 -5.71
C ASP A 383 6.10 -11.25 -5.09
N GLY A 384 5.42 -12.33 -4.71
CA GLY A 384 6.04 -13.48 -4.06
C GLY A 384 6.20 -13.34 -2.54
N PHE A 385 5.74 -12.24 -1.94
CA PHE A 385 5.90 -12.00 -0.50
C PHE A 385 5.22 -13.07 0.37
N ALA A 386 4.04 -13.53 -0.01
CA ALA A 386 3.28 -14.49 0.79
C ALA A 386 3.95 -15.85 0.91
N GLN A 387 4.74 -16.30 -0.08
CA GLN A 387 5.42 -17.60 -0.14
C GLN A 387 4.48 -18.81 0.02
N VAL A 388 3.22 -18.63 -0.29
CA VAL A 388 2.16 -19.63 -0.27
C VAL A 388 1.08 -19.27 -1.28
N ASP A 389 0.50 -20.27 -1.93
CA ASP A 389 -0.60 -20.16 -2.87
C ASP A 389 -1.47 -21.44 -2.79
N PRO A 390 -2.80 -21.32 -2.61
CA PRO A 390 -3.54 -20.08 -2.34
C PRO A 390 -3.33 -19.56 -0.90
N ILE A 391 -3.57 -18.26 -0.69
CA ILE A 391 -3.53 -17.66 0.64
C ILE A 391 -4.93 -17.81 1.28
N VAL A 392 -5.16 -18.90 1.99
CA VAL A 392 -6.46 -19.18 2.63
C VAL A 392 -6.68 -18.28 3.86
N ASN A 393 -5.62 -18.04 4.61
CA ASN A 393 -5.65 -17.20 5.80
C ASN A 393 -4.44 -16.26 5.79
N VAL A 394 -4.60 -15.03 6.27
CA VAL A 394 -3.48 -14.08 6.37
C VAL A 394 -2.29 -14.59 7.18
N ARG A 395 -2.52 -15.54 8.11
CA ARG A 395 -1.45 -16.17 8.90
C ARG A 395 -0.56 -17.08 8.06
N ASN A 396 -1.03 -17.55 6.91
CA ASN A 396 -0.25 -18.38 6.01
C ASN A 396 0.81 -17.54 5.26
N ALA A 397 0.53 -16.27 5.00
CA ALA A 397 1.49 -15.40 4.31
C ALA A 397 2.75 -15.22 5.16
N LYS A 398 3.91 -15.55 4.59
CA LYS A 398 5.20 -15.43 5.27
C LYS A 398 5.59 -13.98 5.48
N TYR A 399 5.38 -13.15 4.46
CA TYR A 399 5.62 -11.70 4.46
C TYR A 399 4.42 -10.95 3.89
N ARG A 400 4.28 -9.69 4.32
CA ARG A 400 3.20 -8.80 3.86
C ARG A 400 3.78 -7.40 3.62
N PRO A 401 3.87 -6.93 2.37
CA PRO A 401 4.43 -5.62 2.06
C PRO A 401 3.60 -4.52 2.72
N MET A 402 4.29 -3.53 3.28
CA MET A 402 3.63 -2.50 4.07
C MET A 402 4.12 -1.09 3.74
N GLY A 403 5.40 -0.82 3.91
CA GLY A 403 6.01 0.49 3.68
C GLY A 403 6.90 0.49 2.44
N ILE A 404 6.91 1.61 1.74
CA ILE A 404 7.76 1.88 0.57
C ILE A 404 8.54 3.17 0.83
N ALA A 405 9.82 3.17 0.47
CA ALA A 405 10.62 4.39 0.45
C ALA A 405 11.64 4.35 -0.69
N PHE A 406 12.01 5.52 -1.21
CA PHE A 406 13.06 5.67 -2.21
C PHE A 406 14.21 6.49 -1.65
N SER A 407 15.43 6.11 -2.00
CA SER A 407 16.65 6.85 -1.69
C SER A 407 17.17 7.61 -2.92
N ASP A 408 18.00 8.61 -2.66
CA ASP A 408 18.58 9.45 -3.71
C ASP A 408 19.52 8.66 -4.66
N ASP A 409 20.02 7.49 -4.22
CA ASP A 409 20.78 6.56 -5.07
C ASP A 409 19.91 5.77 -6.06
N GLY A 410 18.61 6.01 -6.05
CA GLY A 410 17.62 5.34 -6.88
C GLY A 410 17.20 3.95 -6.38
N SER A 411 17.56 3.57 -5.17
CA SER A 411 17.08 2.32 -4.56
C SER A 411 15.67 2.49 -4.00
N MET A 412 14.85 1.44 -4.11
CA MET A 412 13.56 1.32 -3.44
C MET A 412 13.69 0.39 -2.25
N TYR A 413 13.11 0.77 -1.13
CA TYR A 413 12.98 -0.09 0.04
C TYR A 413 11.53 -0.53 0.20
N ILE A 414 11.33 -1.84 0.44
CA ILE A 414 10.02 -2.43 0.72
C ILE A 414 10.10 -3.14 2.06
N ALA A 415 9.25 -2.74 3.00
CA ALA A 415 9.19 -3.35 4.32
C ALA A 415 8.05 -4.37 4.44
N ASP A 416 8.30 -5.42 5.20
CA ASP A 416 7.33 -6.42 5.63
C ASP A 416 6.84 -6.13 7.05
N SER A 417 5.54 -6.21 7.26
CA SER A 417 4.92 -5.96 8.57
C SER A 417 4.92 -7.15 9.53
N ARG A 418 5.25 -8.36 9.05
CA ARG A 418 5.16 -9.59 9.86
C ARG A 418 6.46 -9.97 10.55
N LYS A 419 7.55 -9.93 9.79
CA LYS A 419 8.89 -10.33 10.25
C LYS A 419 9.81 -9.12 10.42
N GLY A 420 9.39 -7.95 9.89
CA GLY A 420 10.23 -6.76 9.88
C GLY A 420 11.41 -6.88 8.91
N LYS A 421 11.26 -7.68 7.86
CA LYS A 421 12.24 -7.77 6.78
C LYS A 421 12.13 -6.54 5.89
N ILE A 422 13.26 -6.00 5.45
CA ILE A 422 13.34 -4.89 4.49
C ILE A 422 14.18 -5.33 3.32
N TRP A 423 13.60 -5.23 2.12
CA TRP A 423 14.31 -5.46 0.87
C TRP A 423 14.73 -4.13 0.26
N ARG A 424 15.92 -4.12 -0.32
CA ARG A 424 16.41 -3.05 -1.19
C ARG A 424 16.30 -3.51 -2.62
N ILE A 425 15.61 -2.76 -3.45
CA ILE A 425 15.38 -3.03 -4.87
C ILE A 425 16.16 -2.03 -5.69
N GLN A 426 16.94 -2.52 -6.65
CA GLN A 426 17.73 -1.69 -7.55
C GLN A 426 17.53 -2.14 -8.99
N PHE A 427 17.63 -1.21 -9.92
CA PHE A 427 17.71 -1.53 -11.34
C PHE A 427 19.18 -1.66 -11.76
N LYS A 428 19.55 -2.85 -12.24
CA LYS A 428 20.90 -3.20 -12.73
C LYS A 428 20.90 -3.54 -14.22
N GLY A 429 19.72 -3.50 -14.86
CA GLY A 429 19.56 -3.77 -16.28
C GLY A 429 20.00 -2.63 -17.19
N LYS A 430 19.96 -2.87 -18.48
CA LYS A 430 20.16 -1.84 -19.50
C LYS A 430 18.84 -1.10 -19.74
N ARG A 431 18.83 0.21 -19.52
CA ARG A 431 17.60 1.03 -19.60
C ARG A 431 16.98 1.03 -21.00
N GLU A 432 17.81 1.00 -22.04
CA GLU A 432 17.39 0.92 -23.42
C GLU A 432 16.67 -0.39 -23.80
N ASN A 433 16.84 -1.44 -23.00
CA ASN A 433 16.16 -2.71 -23.19
C ASN A 433 14.78 -2.78 -22.54
N PHE A 434 14.39 -1.74 -21.77
CA PHE A 434 13.09 -1.71 -21.11
C PHE A 434 12.00 -1.20 -22.08
N GLY A 435 11.49 -2.10 -22.91
CA GLY A 435 10.52 -1.79 -23.95
C GLY A 435 9.34 -2.77 -23.97
N LYS A 436 8.73 -2.92 -25.15
CA LYS A 436 7.52 -3.75 -25.34
C LYS A 436 7.65 -5.21 -24.87
N LYS A 437 8.84 -5.80 -24.99
CA LYS A 437 9.08 -7.18 -24.53
C LYS A 437 8.95 -7.30 -23.02
N GLN A 438 9.53 -6.36 -22.26
CA GLN A 438 9.44 -6.33 -20.79
C GLN A 438 8.01 -6.06 -20.34
N LEU A 439 7.30 -5.13 -21.02
CA LEU A 439 5.91 -4.86 -20.74
C LEU A 439 5.02 -6.07 -20.95
N LYS A 440 5.25 -6.83 -22.03
CA LYS A 440 4.53 -8.08 -22.29
C LYS A 440 4.77 -9.10 -21.17
N LYS A 441 6.02 -9.28 -20.74
CA LYS A 441 6.35 -10.18 -19.63
C LYS A 441 5.69 -9.75 -18.30
N MET A 442 5.62 -8.45 -18.04
CA MET A 442 4.92 -7.94 -16.85
C MET A 442 3.42 -8.21 -16.91
N GLU A 443 2.82 -8.09 -18.09
CA GLU A 443 1.41 -8.44 -18.30
C GLU A 443 1.18 -9.94 -18.13
N GLU A 444 2.02 -10.78 -18.74
CA GLU A 444 1.99 -12.24 -18.56
C GLU A 444 2.14 -12.61 -17.09
N ARG A 445 3.07 -11.95 -16.34
CA ARG A 445 3.25 -12.15 -14.92
C ARG A 445 2.02 -11.75 -14.11
N LYS A 446 1.35 -10.64 -14.46
CA LYS A 446 0.10 -10.21 -13.85
C LYS A 446 -0.99 -11.27 -14.05
N LEU A 447 -1.09 -11.84 -15.26
CA LEU A 447 -2.04 -12.90 -15.61
C LEU A 447 -1.77 -14.21 -14.84
N LEU A 448 -0.50 -14.56 -14.66
CA LEU A 448 -0.08 -15.78 -13.98
C LEU A 448 0.02 -15.60 -12.45
N SER A 449 -0.17 -14.39 -11.97
CA SER A 449 -0.05 -14.13 -10.54
C SER A 449 -1.20 -14.79 -9.79
N HIS A 450 -0.84 -15.51 -8.74
CA HIS A 450 -1.76 -16.27 -7.90
C HIS A 450 -2.62 -15.41 -6.95
N PHE A 451 -2.43 -14.10 -6.95
CA PHE A 451 -3.12 -13.19 -6.05
C PHE A 451 -4.63 -13.16 -6.18
N ALA A 452 -5.12 -13.54 -7.33
CA ALA A 452 -6.53 -13.41 -7.64
C ALA A 452 -7.17 -14.73 -8.01
N THR A 453 -6.42 -15.82 -8.06
CA THR A 453 -6.98 -17.08 -8.54
C THR A 453 -7.28 -18.02 -7.38
N PRO A 454 -8.54 -18.24 -7.05
CA PRO A 454 -8.89 -19.51 -6.45
C PRO A 454 -8.63 -20.58 -7.50
N HIS A 455 -7.87 -21.62 -7.17
CA HIS A 455 -7.93 -22.87 -7.90
C HIS A 455 -9.29 -23.52 -7.64
N ILE A 456 -10.28 -23.08 -8.37
CA ILE A 456 -11.60 -23.68 -8.32
C ILE A 456 -11.76 -24.56 -9.57
N GLU A 457 -10.92 -25.57 -9.68
CA GLU A 457 -11.22 -26.68 -10.56
C GLU A 457 -12.25 -27.56 -9.85
N ASN A 458 -13.49 -27.50 -10.29
CA ASN A 458 -14.61 -28.32 -9.86
C ASN A 458 -15.17 -28.06 -8.44
N ASP A 459 -14.89 -26.90 -7.83
CA ASP A 459 -15.54 -26.58 -6.57
C ASP A 459 -16.96 -26.05 -6.79
N ILE A 460 -17.84 -26.46 -5.89
CA ILE A 460 -19.20 -25.93 -5.81
C ILE A 460 -19.17 -24.73 -4.88
N ILE A 461 -19.47 -23.56 -5.41
CA ILE A 461 -19.61 -22.34 -4.61
C ILE A 461 -21.07 -22.24 -4.18
N GLU A 462 -21.29 -22.21 -2.87
CA GLU A 462 -22.60 -21.88 -2.31
C GLU A 462 -22.77 -20.36 -2.30
N MET A 463 -23.76 -19.87 -3.03
CA MET A 463 -24.12 -18.48 -3.06
C MET A 463 -25.64 -18.42 -2.94
N ASP A 464 -26.13 -17.65 -1.97
CA ASP A 464 -27.55 -17.46 -1.69
C ASP A 464 -28.31 -18.81 -1.64
N GLU A 465 -27.71 -19.81 -0.94
CA GLU A 465 -28.23 -21.17 -0.81
C GLU A 465 -28.29 -22.01 -2.11
N LYS A 466 -27.90 -21.44 -3.27
CA LYS A 466 -27.76 -22.18 -4.53
C LYS A 466 -26.32 -22.63 -4.72
N LYS A 467 -26.16 -23.91 -5.05
CA LYS A 467 -24.87 -24.47 -5.43
C LYS A 467 -24.62 -24.19 -6.90
N ILE A 468 -23.52 -23.47 -7.17
CA ILE A 468 -23.10 -23.19 -8.54
C ILE A 468 -21.77 -23.88 -8.77
N GLU A 469 -21.77 -24.77 -9.76
CA GLU A 469 -20.55 -25.41 -10.22
C GLU A 469 -19.72 -24.39 -11.01
N VAL A 470 -18.57 -23.98 -10.46
CA VAL A 470 -17.65 -23.09 -11.13
C VAL A 470 -16.66 -23.90 -11.92
N LYS A 471 -16.84 -23.89 -13.21
CA LYS A 471 -15.93 -24.59 -14.13
C LYS A 471 -14.56 -23.91 -14.14
N LYS A 472 -13.53 -24.70 -14.42
CA LYS A 472 -12.08 -24.50 -14.44
C LYS A 472 -11.51 -23.24 -15.13
N TYR A 473 -12.34 -22.27 -15.48
CA TYR A 473 -11.95 -21.03 -16.17
C TYR A 473 -12.23 -19.76 -15.38
N PHE A 474 -12.73 -19.89 -14.14
CA PHE A 474 -12.97 -18.71 -13.32
C PHE A 474 -11.67 -18.20 -12.73
N ASN A 475 -11.05 -17.27 -13.43
CA ASN A 475 -9.89 -16.55 -12.96
C ASN A 475 -10.27 -15.07 -12.81
N PRO A 476 -10.56 -14.59 -11.57
CA PRO A 476 -10.92 -13.20 -11.36
C PRO A 476 -9.83 -12.24 -11.82
N LEU A 477 -8.55 -12.62 -11.71
CA LEU A 477 -7.45 -11.81 -12.20
C LEU A 477 -7.45 -11.72 -13.73
N PHE A 478 -7.61 -12.85 -14.41
CA PHE A 478 -7.69 -12.89 -15.87
C PHE A 478 -8.79 -11.98 -16.39
N ILE A 479 -9.95 -12.00 -15.74
CA ILE A 479 -11.10 -11.17 -16.09
C ILE A 479 -10.80 -9.70 -15.86
N GLN A 480 -10.13 -9.35 -14.74
CA GLN A 480 -9.78 -7.97 -14.39
C GLN A 480 -8.73 -7.37 -15.34
N VAL A 481 -7.80 -8.18 -15.82
CA VAL A 481 -6.65 -7.71 -16.59
C VAL A 481 -6.96 -7.59 -18.09
N ASN A 482 -7.69 -8.52 -18.64
CA ASN A 482 -7.81 -8.63 -20.10
C ASN A 482 -9.03 -7.97 -20.69
N ASN A 483 -10.10 -7.84 -19.96
CA ASN A 483 -11.30 -7.26 -20.52
C ASN A 483 -12.36 -7.00 -19.46
N PHE A 484 -12.52 -5.76 -19.06
CA PHE A 484 -13.68 -5.32 -18.30
C PHE A 484 -14.99 -5.78 -18.95
N SER A 485 -15.02 -5.87 -20.29
CA SER A 485 -16.19 -6.35 -21.01
C SER A 485 -16.46 -7.85 -20.80
N LEU A 486 -15.42 -8.67 -20.71
CA LEU A 486 -15.53 -10.11 -20.44
C LEU A 486 -15.98 -10.35 -18.99
N PHE A 487 -15.42 -9.61 -18.03
CA PHE A 487 -15.84 -9.70 -16.64
C PHE A 487 -17.27 -9.23 -16.45
N ASN A 488 -17.65 -8.11 -17.02
CA ASN A 488 -19.02 -7.61 -16.98
C ASN A 488 -20.01 -8.57 -17.65
N THR A 489 -19.60 -9.24 -18.73
CA THR A 489 -20.43 -10.26 -19.41
C THR A 489 -20.57 -11.49 -18.51
N PHE A 490 -19.49 -11.94 -17.91
CA PHE A 490 -19.50 -13.07 -17.00
C PHE A 490 -20.31 -12.76 -15.72
N TYR A 491 -20.07 -11.61 -15.12
CA TYR A 491 -20.78 -11.13 -13.95
C TYR A 491 -22.28 -10.97 -14.21
N LYS A 492 -22.67 -10.34 -15.36
CA LYS A 492 -24.07 -10.22 -15.74
C LYS A 492 -24.74 -11.58 -15.97
N LYS A 493 -24.05 -12.49 -16.66
CA LYS A 493 -24.55 -13.86 -16.91
C LYS A 493 -24.70 -14.64 -15.62
N TYR A 494 -23.76 -14.45 -14.70
CA TYR A 494 -23.76 -15.08 -13.40
C TYR A 494 -24.91 -14.53 -12.50
N LYS A 495 -25.04 -13.20 -12.43
CA LYS A 495 -26.11 -12.56 -11.66
C LYS A 495 -27.51 -12.87 -12.19
N SER A 496 -27.68 -12.98 -13.53
CA SER A 496 -28.95 -13.40 -14.15
C SER A 496 -29.32 -14.86 -13.84
N SER A 497 -28.36 -15.73 -13.58
CA SER A 497 -28.61 -17.13 -13.20
C SER A 497 -28.92 -17.34 -11.71
N THR A 498 -28.70 -16.32 -10.87
CA THR A 498 -29.04 -16.35 -9.44
C THR A 498 -30.38 -15.67 -9.13
N ASP A 499 -30.91 -14.91 -10.10
CA ASP A 499 -32.22 -14.22 -9.99
C ASP A 499 -33.38 -15.08 -10.56
N GLU A 500 -33.13 -16.29 -11.11
CA GLU A 500 -34.09 -17.32 -11.45
C GLU A 500 -34.12 -18.42 -10.35
#